data_5738998bca92b9735957eb22f1578048
#
_entry.id   5738998bca92b9735957eb22f1578048
#
_cell.length_a   1.000
_cell.length_b   1.000
_cell.length_c   1.000
_cell.angle_alpha   90.00
_cell.angle_beta   90.00
_cell.angle_gamma   90.00
#
_symmetry.space_group_name_H-M   'P 1'
#
loop_
_entity.id
_entity.type
_entity.pdbx_description
1 polymer ?
#
loop_
_entity_poly.entity_id
_entity_poly.type
_entity_poly.pdbx_seq_one_letter_code
_entity_poly.pdbx_strand_id
1 'polypeptide(L)'
;MVTARAHLFIESLNLMGYNALGIGDDDLTLGKDFLIELSKKARFPFLSSNLVDAESKKPVFQSSYLTEVNGIRIGIFSLISPDAFSGSEDPRLKGLTIQNPVETAQRMTKELKTNADLIILLSHLTYPKDMEMAQAVPGIHLIVGGHSGVSLAYPPIMKDTVLLQTPIKGMYAGRFDLTFYGGESGVYNIATKRSLESNLANLKLRMNGKDAQKTGKEQYQKMIGDTERSIKQLEGKNEFSNVILPLANQIKEDPQITKWIEDHKTAFPEPEKSPPPKR
;
A
#
# COMPACT_ATOMS: atom_id res chain seq x y z
N MET A 1 -18.57 -17.62 16.24
CA MET A 1 -17.40 -16.81 16.66
C MET A 1 -16.69 -16.18 15.47
N VAL A 2 -16.15 -16.93 14.49
CA VAL A 2 -15.38 -16.35 13.35
C VAL A 2 -16.22 -15.41 12.48
N THR A 3 -17.44 -15.79 12.12
CA THR A 3 -18.38 -14.96 11.36
C THR A 3 -18.74 -13.65 12.07
N ALA A 4 -18.98 -13.69 13.38
CA ALA A 4 -19.28 -12.50 14.17
C ALA A 4 -18.08 -11.55 14.22
N ARG A 5 -16.84 -12.08 14.29
CA ARG A 5 -15.61 -11.29 14.23
C ARG A 5 -15.45 -10.60 12.85
N ALA A 6 -15.75 -11.30 11.76
CA ALA A 6 -15.72 -10.73 10.42
C ALA A 6 -16.72 -9.56 10.28
N HIS A 7 -17.94 -9.69 10.81
CA HIS A 7 -18.92 -8.60 10.83
C HIS A 7 -18.44 -7.40 11.64
N LEU A 8 -17.94 -7.64 12.86
CA LEU A 8 -17.36 -6.57 13.71
C LEU A 8 -16.24 -5.82 12.97
N PHE A 9 -15.39 -6.57 12.27
CA PHE A 9 -14.28 -5.98 11.50
C PHE A 9 -14.81 -5.04 10.40
N ILE A 10 -15.80 -5.48 9.60
CA ILE A 10 -16.38 -4.63 8.54
C ILE A 10 -17.09 -3.40 9.11
N GLU A 11 -17.83 -3.54 10.21
CA GLU A 11 -18.45 -2.38 10.87
C GLU A 11 -17.40 -1.37 11.36
N SER A 12 -16.28 -1.86 11.88
CA SER A 12 -15.16 -1.00 12.30
C SER A 12 -14.51 -0.28 11.11
N LEU A 13 -14.28 -0.97 10.00
CA LEU A 13 -13.75 -0.35 8.77
C LEU A 13 -14.73 0.69 8.19
N ASN A 14 -16.04 0.42 8.24
CA ASN A 14 -17.09 1.37 7.85
C ASN A 14 -17.02 2.65 8.69
N LEU A 15 -16.85 2.52 10.01
CA LEU A 15 -16.75 3.66 10.91
C LEU A 15 -15.44 4.45 10.68
N MET A 16 -14.35 3.75 10.42
CA MET A 16 -13.05 4.37 10.09
C MET A 16 -13.02 5.07 8.71
N GLY A 17 -14.05 4.90 7.89
CA GLY A 17 -14.15 5.56 6.58
C GLY A 17 -13.23 4.98 5.52
N TYR A 18 -13.04 3.65 5.51
CA TYR A 18 -12.29 2.98 4.45
C TYR A 18 -12.88 3.27 3.07
N ASN A 19 -12.03 3.45 2.07
CA ASN A 19 -12.42 3.73 0.68
C ASN A 19 -12.32 2.54 -0.25
N ALA A 20 -11.47 1.55 0.05
CA ALA A 20 -11.34 0.31 -0.69
C ALA A 20 -10.65 -0.76 0.16
N LEU A 21 -10.89 -2.04 -0.15
CA LEU A 21 -10.22 -3.19 0.44
C LEU A 21 -9.77 -4.13 -0.69
N GLY A 22 -8.47 -4.43 -0.74
CA GLY A 22 -7.92 -5.48 -1.60
C GLY A 22 -8.03 -6.83 -0.90
N ILE A 23 -8.58 -7.83 -1.59
CA ILE A 23 -8.81 -9.17 -1.04
C ILE A 23 -7.49 -9.93 -0.93
N GLY A 24 -7.24 -10.54 0.23
CA GLY A 24 -6.17 -11.50 0.50
C GLY A 24 -6.67 -12.94 0.61
N ASP A 25 -5.75 -13.88 0.80
CA ASP A 25 -6.05 -15.31 0.91
C ASP A 25 -6.82 -15.67 2.20
N ASP A 26 -6.51 -15.00 3.31
CA ASP A 26 -7.19 -15.23 4.59
C ASP A 26 -8.66 -14.75 4.58
N ASP A 27 -9.01 -13.78 3.74
CA ASP A 27 -10.40 -13.33 3.56
C ASP A 27 -11.31 -14.45 3.01
N LEU A 28 -10.72 -15.41 2.29
CA LEU A 28 -11.41 -16.55 1.69
C LEU A 28 -11.58 -17.75 2.66
N THR A 29 -11.12 -17.65 3.91
CA THR A 29 -11.16 -18.74 4.90
C THR A 29 -12.57 -19.29 5.13
N LEU A 30 -13.58 -18.44 5.08
CA LEU A 30 -14.99 -18.82 5.22
C LEU A 30 -15.68 -19.09 3.87
N GLY A 31 -14.91 -19.13 2.79
CA GLY A 31 -15.38 -19.37 1.43
C GLY A 31 -15.92 -18.15 0.70
N LYS A 32 -16.00 -18.29 -0.62
CA LYS A 32 -16.41 -17.26 -1.57
C LYS A 32 -17.77 -16.64 -1.21
N ASP A 33 -18.77 -17.47 -0.95
CA ASP A 33 -20.15 -17.01 -0.76
C ASP A 33 -20.30 -16.17 0.50
N PHE A 34 -19.62 -16.56 1.58
CA PHE A 34 -19.60 -15.77 2.81
C PHE A 34 -18.94 -14.40 2.57
N LEU A 35 -17.82 -14.35 1.86
CA LEU A 35 -17.12 -13.10 1.57
C LEU A 35 -17.95 -12.16 0.67
N ILE A 36 -18.70 -12.73 -0.29
CA ILE A 36 -19.65 -11.96 -1.13
C ILE A 36 -20.75 -11.34 -0.26
N GLU A 37 -21.37 -12.12 0.66
CA GLU A 37 -22.40 -11.58 1.56
C GLU A 37 -21.82 -10.53 2.53
N LEU A 38 -20.61 -10.74 3.01
CA LEU A 38 -19.92 -9.79 3.87
C LEU A 38 -19.63 -8.47 3.16
N SER A 39 -19.23 -8.53 1.88
CA SER A 39 -18.91 -7.35 1.08
C SER A 39 -20.12 -6.42 0.87
N LYS A 40 -21.35 -6.96 0.89
CA LYS A 40 -22.61 -6.16 0.81
C LYS A 40 -22.85 -5.28 2.03
N LYS A 41 -22.19 -5.58 3.16
CA LYS A 41 -22.28 -4.78 4.40
C LYS A 41 -21.22 -3.67 4.47
N ALA A 42 -20.20 -3.75 3.64
CA ALA A 42 -19.18 -2.72 3.53
C ALA A 42 -19.72 -1.49 2.79
N ARG A 43 -19.31 -0.30 3.25
CA ARG A 43 -19.59 0.99 2.57
C ARG A 43 -18.51 1.36 1.56
N PHE A 44 -17.62 0.43 1.27
CA PHE A 44 -16.49 0.55 0.34
C PHE A 44 -16.37 -0.73 -0.50
N PRO A 45 -15.82 -0.65 -1.70
CA PRO A 45 -15.69 -1.82 -2.56
C PRO A 45 -14.65 -2.82 -2.04
N PHE A 46 -14.95 -4.10 -2.16
CA PHE A 46 -13.99 -5.19 -2.12
C PHE A 46 -13.43 -5.36 -3.53
N LEU A 47 -12.11 -5.33 -3.66
CA LEU A 47 -11.42 -5.35 -4.96
C LEU A 47 -10.62 -6.63 -5.14
N SER A 48 -10.81 -7.26 -6.29
CA SER A 48 -9.87 -8.26 -6.82
C SER A 48 -9.98 -8.34 -8.34
N SER A 49 -8.92 -7.96 -9.04
CA SER A 49 -8.91 -7.88 -10.50
C SER A 49 -8.60 -9.22 -11.17
N ASN A 50 -7.97 -10.14 -10.42
CA ASN A 50 -7.53 -11.44 -10.96
C ASN A 50 -8.18 -12.66 -10.31
N LEU A 51 -9.13 -12.47 -9.37
CA LEU A 51 -9.91 -13.55 -8.79
C LEU A 51 -11.23 -13.68 -9.55
N VAL A 52 -11.41 -14.79 -10.25
CA VAL A 52 -12.58 -15.05 -11.09
C VAL A 52 -13.29 -16.32 -10.66
N ASP A 53 -14.57 -16.38 -10.92
CA ASP A 53 -15.36 -17.61 -10.78
C ASP A 53 -14.86 -18.69 -11.74
N ALA A 54 -14.70 -19.91 -11.25
CA ALA A 54 -14.06 -20.99 -11.99
C ALA A 54 -14.86 -21.44 -13.23
N GLU A 55 -16.19 -21.32 -13.19
CA GLU A 55 -17.08 -21.73 -14.27
C GLU A 55 -17.31 -20.60 -15.27
N SER A 56 -17.84 -19.47 -14.79
CA SER A 56 -18.23 -18.33 -15.64
C SER A 56 -17.06 -17.50 -16.12
N LYS A 57 -15.88 -17.63 -15.50
CA LYS A 57 -14.66 -16.82 -15.76
C LYS A 57 -14.88 -15.32 -15.54
N LYS A 58 -15.97 -14.92 -14.89
CA LYS A 58 -16.27 -13.52 -14.54
C LYS A 58 -15.61 -13.15 -13.22
N PRO A 59 -15.22 -11.88 -13.05
CA PRO A 59 -14.76 -11.38 -11.75
C PRO A 59 -15.81 -11.64 -10.65
N VAL A 60 -15.36 -12.13 -9.51
CA VAL A 60 -16.24 -12.36 -8.33
C VAL A 60 -16.46 -11.07 -7.56
N PHE A 61 -15.46 -10.21 -7.53
CA PHE A 61 -15.50 -8.91 -6.89
C PHE A 61 -15.26 -7.79 -7.90
N GLN A 62 -15.40 -6.57 -7.49
CA GLN A 62 -15.13 -5.42 -8.35
C GLN A 62 -13.66 -5.41 -8.78
N SER A 63 -13.40 -5.31 -10.09
CA SER A 63 -12.03 -5.38 -10.62
C SER A 63 -11.24 -4.11 -10.38
N SER A 64 -11.91 -2.95 -10.32
CA SER A 64 -11.30 -1.65 -10.04
C SER A 64 -12.31 -0.68 -9.46
N TYR A 65 -11.81 0.37 -8.82
CA TYR A 65 -12.62 1.46 -8.28
C TYR A 65 -12.05 2.79 -8.75
N LEU A 66 -12.94 3.66 -9.24
CA LEU A 66 -12.61 5.02 -9.63
C LEU A 66 -13.18 5.99 -8.59
N THR A 67 -12.37 6.90 -8.14
CA THR A 67 -12.75 7.97 -7.22
C THR A 67 -12.02 9.26 -7.59
N GLU A 68 -12.42 10.37 -6.99
CA GLU A 68 -11.78 11.66 -7.17
C GLU A 68 -11.52 12.32 -5.82
N VAL A 69 -10.33 12.86 -5.65
CA VAL A 69 -9.93 13.60 -4.44
C VAL A 69 -9.22 14.87 -4.88
N ASN A 70 -9.77 16.03 -4.51
CA ASN A 70 -9.21 17.35 -4.85
C ASN A 70 -8.97 17.54 -6.36
N GLY A 71 -9.86 17.03 -7.21
CA GLY A 71 -9.75 17.14 -8.67
C GLY A 71 -8.80 16.11 -9.31
N ILE A 72 -8.17 15.22 -8.53
CA ILE A 72 -7.33 14.14 -9.02
C ILE A 72 -8.18 12.87 -9.14
N ARG A 73 -8.29 12.32 -10.34
CA ARG A 73 -8.99 11.05 -10.60
C ARG A 73 -8.08 9.90 -10.22
N ILE A 74 -8.53 9.04 -9.32
CA ILE A 74 -7.77 7.92 -8.77
C ILE A 74 -8.40 6.62 -9.21
N GLY A 75 -7.61 5.77 -9.87
CA GLY A 75 -7.98 4.40 -10.20
C GLY A 75 -7.30 3.42 -9.25
N ILE A 76 -8.08 2.57 -8.60
CA ILE A 76 -7.59 1.58 -7.64
C ILE A 76 -7.95 0.21 -8.17
N PHE A 77 -7.00 -0.72 -8.18
CA PHE A 77 -7.23 -2.13 -8.48
C PHE A 77 -6.46 -3.01 -7.51
N SER A 78 -6.80 -4.31 -7.44
CA SER A 78 -6.16 -5.21 -6.48
C SER A 78 -5.80 -6.54 -7.12
N LEU A 79 -4.67 -7.12 -6.67
CA LEU A 79 -4.17 -8.43 -7.12
C LEU A 79 -3.86 -9.32 -5.93
N ILE A 80 -4.21 -10.60 -6.08
CA ILE A 80 -3.85 -11.66 -5.15
C ILE A 80 -2.86 -12.64 -5.82
N SER A 81 -1.87 -13.11 -5.06
CA SER A 81 -0.90 -14.09 -5.55
C SER A 81 -1.47 -15.50 -5.54
N PRO A 82 -1.29 -16.30 -6.61
CA PRO A 82 -1.57 -17.73 -6.53
C PRO A 82 -0.69 -18.46 -5.49
N ASP A 83 0.51 -17.95 -5.20
CA ASP A 83 1.43 -18.55 -4.22
C ASP A 83 1.02 -18.29 -2.75
N ALA A 84 -0.01 -17.47 -2.51
CA ALA A 84 -0.61 -17.32 -1.18
C ALA A 84 -1.43 -18.55 -0.75
N PHE A 85 -1.63 -19.50 -1.67
CA PHE A 85 -2.41 -20.71 -1.46
C PHE A 85 -1.52 -21.96 -1.56
N SER A 86 -1.97 -23.06 -0.94
CA SER A 86 -1.24 -24.35 -0.97
C SER A 86 -1.42 -25.13 -2.29
N GLY A 87 -1.68 -24.44 -3.38
CA GLY A 87 -1.93 -24.99 -4.71
C GLY A 87 -3.38 -24.85 -5.14
N SER A 88 -3.71 -25.41 -6.31
CA SER A 88 -5.07 -25.34 -6.91
C SER A 88 -6.15 -26.03 -6.09
N GLU A 89 -5.77 -26.99 -5.26
CA GLU A 89 -6.68 -27.75 -4.38
C GLU A 89 -6.91 -27.08 -3.01
N ASP A 90 -6.37 -25.91 -2.78
CA ASP A 90 -6.60 -25.17 -1.54
C ASP A 90 -8.12 -24.93 -1.37
N PRO A 91 -8.72 -25.34 -0.23
CA PRO A 91 -10.17 -25.24 -0.04
C PRO A 91 -10.70 -23.81 -0.10
N ARG A 92 -9.84 -22.81 0.13
CA ARG A 92 -10.18 -21.38 -0.02
C ARG A 92 -10.45 -20.98 -1.47
N LEU A 93 -9.89 -21.74 -2.44
CA LEU A 93 -10.09 -21.55 -3.89
C LEU A 93 -11.27 -22.33 -4.47
N LYS A 94 -12.11 -22.95 -3.64
CA LYS A 94 -13.28 -23.70 -4.14
C LYS A 94 -14.20 -22.82 -4.99
N GLY A 95 -14.35 -23.18 -6.28
CA GLY A 95 -15.14 -22.42 -7.26
C GLY A 95 -14.49 -21.11 -7.72
N LEU A 96 -13.20 -20.94 -7.48
CA LEU A 96 -12.41 -19.76 -7.85
C LEU A 96 -11.20 -20.15 -8.71
N THR A 97 -10.74 -19.21 -9.50
CA THR A 97 -9.49 -19.29 -10.27
C THR A 97 -8.77 -17.96 -10.17
N ILE A 98 -7.44 -18.00 -10.03
CA ILE A 98 -6.59 -16.81 -10.01
C ILE A 98 -5.95 -16.66 -11.38
N GLN A 99 -6.23 -15.54 -12.05
CA GLN A 99 -5.59 -15.19 -13.33
C GLN A 99 -4.16 -14.69 -13.09
N ASN A 100 -3.32 -14.72 -14.14
CA ASN A 100 -1.94 -14.23 -14.07
C ASN A 100 -1.91 -12.77 -13.57
N PRO A 101 -1.20 -12.47 -12.48
CA PRO A 101 -1.17 -11.14 -11.90
C PRO A 101 -0.57 -10.08 -12.83
N VAL A 102 0.51 -10.40 -13.59
CA VAL A 102 1.19 -9.44 -14.47
C VAL A 102 0.30 -9.09 -15.67
N GLU A 103 -0.29 -10.09 -16.34
CA GLU A 103 -1.21 -9.87 -17.46
C GLU A 103 -2.44 -9.08 -17.02
N THR A 104 -2.97 -9.39 -15.82
CA THR A 104 -4.09 -8.66 -15.25
C THR A 104 -3.70 -7.21 -14.94
N ALA A 105 -2.53 -6.97 -14.35
CA ALA A 105 -2.05 -5.62 -14.08
C ALA A 105 -1.90 -4.79 -15.36
N GLN A 106 -1.32 -5.38 -16.43
CA GLN A 106 -1.18 -4.72 -17.72
C GLN A 106 -2.54 -4.30 -18.30
N ARG A 107 -3.52 -5.20 -18.24
CA ARG A 107 -4.89 -4.92 -18.68
C ARG A 107 -5.53 -3.80 -17.84
N MET A 108 -5.48 -3.93 -16.51
CA MET A 108 -6.08 -2.93 -15.60
C MET A 108 -5.44 -1.55 -15.74
N THR A 109 -4.12 -1.49 -15.83
CA THR A 109 -3.41 -0.22 -16.03
C THR A 109 -3.79 0.45 -17.34
N LYS A 110 -3.91 -0.33 -18.44
CA LYS A 110 -4.37 0.19 -19.74
C LYS A 110 -5.81 0.71 -19.68
N GLU A 111 -6.71 0.00 -19.01
CA GLU A 111 -8.11 0.41 -18.83
C GLU A 111 -8.25 1.68 -17.98
N LEU A 112 -7.51 1.73 -16.86
CA LEU A 112 -7.58 2.85 -15.92
C LEU A 112 -6.91 4.12 -16.44
N LYS A 113 -5.85 4.02 -17.23
CA LYS A 113 -5.09 5.18 -17.76
C LYS A 113 -5.98 6.18 -18.52
N THR A 114 -7.10 5.78 -19.07
CA THR A 114 -8.03 6.68 -19.79
C THR A 114 -8.88 7.52 -18.84
N ASN A 115 -9.11 7.07 -17.61
CA ASN A 115 -10.06 7.67 -16.67
C ASN A 115 -9.44 8.05 -15.32
N ALA A 116 -8.15 7.78 -15.11
CA ALA A 116 -7.45 8.06 -13.88
C ALA A 116 -6.13 8.80 -14.14
N ASP A 117 -5.84 9.77 -13.29
CA ASP A 117 -4.58 10.53 -13.27
C ASP A 117 -3.55 9.81 -12.38
N LEU A 118 -4.02 9.11 -11.34
CA LEU A 118 -3.23 8.33 -10.38
C LEU A 118 -3.75 6.89 -10.33
N ILE A 119 -2.88 5.91 -10.54
CA ILE A 119 -3.24 4.47 -10.50
C ILE A 119 -2.56 3.83 -9.30
N ILE A 120 -3.36 3.17 -8.45
CA ILE A 120 -2.93 2.50 -7.23
C ILE A 120 -3.24 1.00 -7.34
N LEU A 121 -2.23 0.16 -7.07
CA LEU A 121 -2.39 -1.26 -6.87
C LEU A 121 -2.42 -1.59 -5.37
N LEU A 122 -3.51 -2.18 -4.89
CA LEU A 122 -3.56 -2.88 -3.61
C LEU A 122 -3.05 -4.30 -3.83
N SER A 123 -1.86 -4.58 -3.36
CA SER A 123 -1.15 -5.83 -3.69
C SER A 123 -1.20 -6.82 -2.54
N HIS A 124 -1.76 -8.00 -2.81
CA HIS A 124 -1.58 -9.19 -1.98
C HIS A 124 -0.61 -10.18 -2.65
N LEU A 125 0.48 -9.64 -3.19
CA LEU A 125 1.62 -10.38 -3.70
C LEU A 125 2.69 -10.48 -2.59
N THR A 126 3.94 -10.72 -2.92
CA THR A 126 5.06 -10.57 -1.99
C THR A 126 5.87 -9.34 -2.34
N TYR A 127 6.67 -8.81 -1.41
CA TYR A 127 7.51 -7.65 -1.69
C TYR A 127 8.45 -7.82 -2.91
N PRO A 128 9.14 -8.97 -3.13
CA PRO A 128 9.88 -9.21 -4.36
C PRO A 128 9.01 -9.14 -5.62
N LYS A 129 7.80 -9.70 -5.58
CA LYS A 129 6.85 -9.63 -6.70
C LYS A 129 6.31 -8.22 -6.93
N ASP A 130 6.16 -7.42 -5.88
CA ASP A 130 5.78 -6.00 -6.01
C ASP A 130 6.88 -5.22 -6.75
N MET A 131 8.16 -5.49 -6.46
CA MET A 131 9.28 -4.90 -7.19
C MET A 131 9.31 -5.33 -8.68
N GLU A 132 9.09 -6.61 -8.94
CA GLU A 132 8.98 -7.14 -10.31
C GLU A 132 7.79 -6.51 -11.04
N MET A 133 6.64 -6.38 -10.38
CA MET A 133 5.43 -5.74 -10.92
C MET A 133 5.70 -4.29 -11.33
N ALA A 134 6.34 -3.50 -10.46
CA ALA A 134 6.70 -2.11 -10.74
C ALA A 134 7.65 -1.98 -11.94
N GLN A 135 8.50 -2.99 -12.17
CA GLN A 135 9.40 -3.02 -13.35
C GLN A 135 8.67 -3.46 -14.62
N ALA A 136 7.77 -4.43 -14.52
CA ALA A 136 7.11 -5.08 -15.66
C ALA A 136 5.90 -4.29 -16.19
N VAL A 137 5.23 -3.51 -15.33
CA VAL A 137 3.96 -2.84 -15.64
C VAL A 137 4.07 -1.33 -15.43
N PRO A 138 4.48 -0.57 -16.45
CA PRO A 138 4.55 0.88 -16.36
C PRO A 138 3.13 1.49 -16.23
N GLY A 139 3.06 2.63 -15.53
CA GLY A 139 1.81 3.36 -15.31
C GLY A 139 1.09 3.04 -14.01
N ILE A 140 1.60 2.11 -13.19
CA ILE A 140 1.23 1.99 -11.78
C ILE A 140 2.04 3.04 -11.02
N HIS A 141 1.37 3.95 -10.32
CA HIS A 141 2.05 5.01 -9.56
C HIS A 141 2.40 4.59 -8.13
N LEU A 142 1.49 3.87 -7.48
CA LEU A 142 1.66 3.37 -6.12
C LEU A 142 1.34 1.87 -6.05
N ILE A 143 2.18 1.10 -5.37
CA ILE A 143 1.87 -0.27 -4.95
C ILE A 143 1.81 -0.28 -3.43
N VAL A 144 0.66 -0.63 -2.88
CA VAL A 144 0.45 -0.80 -1.44
C VAL A 144 0.41 -2.29 -1.15
N GLY A 145 1.52 -2.82 -0.63
CA GLY A 145 1.67 -4.24 -0.31
C GLY A 145 1.04 -4.61 1.03
N GLY A 146 0.34 -5.76 1.09
CA GLY A 146 -0.36 -6.24 2.28
C GLY A 146 0.08 -7.61 2.80
N HIS A 147 0.82 -8.40 2.01
CA HIS A 147 1.07 -9.83 2.32
C HIS A 147 2.36 -10.10 3.11
N SER A 148 3.48 -9.51 2.73
CA SER A 148 4.80 -9.89 3.27
C SER A 148 5.20 -9.19 4.57
N GLY A 149 4.48 -8.16 5.01
CA GLY A 149 4.75 -7.47 6.28
C GLY A 149 6.10 -6.77 6.38
N VAL A 150 6.69 -6.38 5.26
CA VAL A 150 7.95 -5.64 5.22
C VAL A 150 7.71 -4.20 5.67
N SER A 151 8.57 -3.69 6.54
CA SER A 151 8.51 -2.28 6.96
C SER A 151 9.26 -1.39 5.96
N LEU A 152 8.53 -0.60 5.18
CA LEU A 152 9.10 0.34 4.21
C LEU A 152 9.04 1.77 4.76
N ALA A 153 9.82 2.05 5.81
CA ALA A 153 9.96 3.39 6.36
C ALA A 153 10.53 4.38 5.31
N TYR A 154 11.36 3.85 4.42
CA TYR A 154 11.90 4.56 3.25
C TYR A 154 11.40 3.83 2.00
N PRO A 155 10.26 4.22 1.43
CA PRO A 155 9.68 3.56 0.28
C PRO A 155 10.61 3.61 -0.93
N PRO A 156 10.97 2.46 -1.53
CA PRO A 156 11.72 2.45 -2.76
C PRO A 156 10.87 2.99 -3.92
N ILE A 157 11.53 3.62 -4.85
CA ILE A 157 10.96 4.05 -6.13
C ILE A 157 11.57 3.16 -7.21
N MET A 158 10.72 2.39 -7.89
CA MET A 158 11.11 1.55 -9.01
C MET A 158 10.57 2.16 -10.29
N LYS A 159 11.46 2.71 -11.14
CA LYS A 159 11.07 3.60 -12.23
C LYS A 159 10.24 4.78 -11.68
N ASP A 160 8.94 4.83 -11.93
CA ASP A 160 8.04 5.88 -11.44
C ASP A 160 7.00 5.34 -10.43
N THR A 161 7.16 4.10 -9.97
CA THR A 161 6.27 3.46 -9.00
C THR A 161 6.85 3.52 -7.59
N VAL A 162 6.10 4.04 -6.63
CA VAL A 162 6.45 4.01 -5.20
C VAL A 162 5.87 2.75 -4.56
N LEU A 163 6.71 2.00 -3.84
CA LEU A 163 6.28 0.81 -3.10
C LEU A 163 6.07 1.16 -1.64
N LEU A 164 4.86 0.89 -1.13
CA LEU A 164 4.44 1.17 0.23
C LEU A 164 4.06 -0.14 0.92
N GLN A 165 4.52 -0.33 2.15
CA GLN A 165 4.10 -1.44 2.99
C GLN A 165 4.33 -1.11 4.46
N THR A 166 3.39 -1.51 5.32
CA THR A 166 3.54 -1.47 6.78
C THR A 166 3.88 -2.86 7.33
N PRO A 167 4.47 -2.95 8.53
CA PRO A 167 4.59 -4.23 9.23
C PRO A 167 3.24 -4.90 9.47
N ILE A 168 3.29 -6.21 9.72
CA ILE A 168 2.10 -7.07 9.92
C ILE A 168 1.32 -6.79 11.21
N LYS A 169 0.16 -7.44 11.33
CA LYS A 169 -0.69 -7.55 12.53
C LYS A 169 -1.48 -6.29 12.92
N GLY A 170 -1.66 -5.34 12.01
CA GLY A 170 -2.44 -4.14 12.29
C GLY A 170 -1.89 -3.26 13.41
N MET A 171 -0.59 -3.40 13.77
CA MET A 171 0.06 -2.61 14.79
C MET A 171 0.58 -1.26 14.29
N TYR A 172 0.45 -1.00 13.01
CA TYR A 172 0.95 0.21 12.36
C TYR A 172 -0.05 0.74 11.35
N ALA A 173 -0.13 2.06 11.24
CA ALA A 173 -0.79 2.75 10.14
C ALA A 173 0.26 3.44 9.26
N GLY A 174 0.10 3.34 7.95
CA GLY A 174 0.90 4.10 6.99
C GLY A 174 0.18 5.40 6.63
N ARG A 175 0.90 6.52 6.71
CA ARG A 175 0.46 7.79 6.13
C ARG A 175 1.35 8.15 4.96
N PHE A 176 0.74 8.42 3.83
CA PHE A 176 1.41 8.84 2.61
C PHE A 176 0.80 10.16 2.14
N ASP A 177 1.61 11.20 2.10
CA ASP A 177 1.22 12.53 1.62
C ASP A 177 1.84 12.73 0.24
N LEU A 178 1.03 13.06 -0.77
CA LEU A 178 1.44 13.25 -2.15
C LEU A 178 1.03 14.64 -2.64
N THR A 179 2.00 15.42 -3.15
CA THR A 179 1.73 16.58 -3.98
C THR A 179 1.83 16.14 -5.43
N PHE A 180 0.70 16.18 -6.13
CA PHE A 180 0.56 15.61 -7.46
C PHE A 180 0.52 16.71 -8.53
N TYR A 181 1.44 16.65 -9.48
CA TYR A 181 1.54 17.56 -10.62
C TYR A 181 1.11 16.92 -11.94
N GLY A 182 1.12 15.58 -12.01
CA GLY A 182 0.69 14.82 -13.18
C GLY A 182 1.22 13.39 -13.17
N GLY A 183 0.50 12.45 -13.80
CA GLY A 183 0.82 11.02 -13.81
C GLY A 183 2.16 10.68 -14.47
N GLU A 184 2.62 11.49 -15.39
CA GLU A 184 3.88 11.27 -16.13
C GLU A 184 5.04 12.14 -15.60
N SER A 185 4.83 12.88 -14.52
CA SER A 185 5.83 13.84 -13.98
C SER A 185 6.98 13.19 -13.21
N GLY A 186 6.99 11.86 -13.06
CA GLY A 186 7.93 11.17 -12.16
C GLY A 186 7.64 11.49 -10.69
N VAL A 187 8.38 10.88 -9.77
CA VAL A 187 8.12 11.04 -8.33
C VAL A 187 9.42 11.04 -7.52
N TYR A 188 9.44 11.76 -6.40
CA TYR A 188 10.55 11.72 -5.46
C TYR A 188 10.08 11.92 -4.01
N ASN A 189 10.89 11.43 -3.05
CA ASN A 189 10.65 11.69 -1.64
C ASN A 189 11.18 13.09 -1.26
N ILE A 190 10.34 13.89 -0.61
CA ILE A 190 10.70 15.26 -0.18
C ILE A 190 11.97 15.29 0.72
N ALA A 191 12.25 14.20 1.45
CA ALA A 191 13.46 14.06 2.24
C ALA A 191 14.73 14.11 1.38
N THR A 192 14.67 13.61 0.12
CA THR A 192 15.78 13.69 -0.84
C THR A 192 16.10 15.15 -1.19
N LYS A 193 15.08 15.95 -1.48
CA LYS A 193 15.26 17.39 -1.77
C LYS A 193 15.85 18.12 -0.59
N ARG A 194 15.30 17.91 0.61
CA ARG A 194 15.81 18.51 1.86
C ARG A 194 17.27 18.13 2.13
N SER A 195 17.64 16.88 1.87
CA SER A 195 19.04 16.41 2.01
C SER A 195 19.97 17.11 1.02
N LEU A 196 19.55 17.26 -0.25
CA LEU A 196 20.32 17.97 -1.27
C LEU A 196 20.49 19.46 -0.92
N GLU A 197 19.43 20.12 -0.47
CA GLU A 197 19.44 21.52 -0.03
C GLU A 197 20.38 21.74 1.17
N SER A 198 20.31 20.84 2.16
CA SER A 198 21.21 20.86 3.31
C SER A 198 22.68 20.65 2.91
N ASN A 199 22.93 19.68 2.02
CA ASN A 199 24.27 19.44 1.47
C ASN A 199 24.78 20.67 0.71
N LEU A 200 23.95 21.29 -0.13
CA LEU A 200 24.29 22.50 -0.87
C LEU A 200 24.71 23.65 0.07
N ALA A 201 23.93 23.86 1.14
CA ALA A 201 24.27 24.87 2.14
C ALA A 201 25.61 24.59 2.82
N ASN A 202 25.87 23.35 3.20
CA ASN A 202 27.14 22.92 3.78
C ASN A 202 28.34 23.09 2.83
N LEU A 203 28.17 22.73 1.54
CA LEU A 203 29.20 22.90 0.54
C LEU A 203 29.57 24.39 0.34
N LYS A 204 28.56 25.28 0.28
CA LYS A 204 28.77 26.74 0.18
C LYS A 204 29.50 27.31 1.42
N LEU A 205 29.16 26.85 2.62
CA LEU A 205 29.87 27.23 3.84
C LEU A 205 31.34 26.79 3.83
N ARG A 206 31.60 25.53 3.45
CA ARG A 206 32.99 24.99 3.38
C ARG A 206 33.82 25.65 2.33
N MET A 207 33.24 25.97 1.17
CA MET A 207 33.94 26.69 0.10
C MET A 207 34.45 28.07 0.56
N ASN A 208 33.74 28.73 1.46
CA ASN A 208 34.09 30.04 2.02
C ASN A 208 34.95 29.93 3.29
N GLY A 209 35.16 28.74 3.83
CA GLY A 209 35.92 28.47 5.04
C GLY A 209 37.37 28.04 4.79
N LYS A 210 38.08 27.74 5.88
CA LYS A 210 39.49 27.26 5.86
C LYS A 210 39.65 25.91 5.11
N ASP A 211 38.59 25.12 5.00
CA ASP A 211 38.58 23.83 4.32
C ASP A 211 38.79 23.96 2.81
N ALA A 212 38.49 25.12 2.22
CA ALA A 212 38.69 25.39 0.80
C ALA A 212 40.18 25.40 0.41
N GLN A 213 41.09 25.66 1.35
CA GLN A 213 42.52 25.62 1.11
C GLN A 213 43.07 24.19 0.93
N LYS A 214 42.43 23.19 1.54
CA LYS A 214 42.83 21.76 1.46
C LYS A 214 42.20 21.04 0.27
N THR A 215 40.96 21.35 -0.06
CA THR A 215 40.18 20.61 -1.09
C THR A 215 40.19 21.30 -2.45
N GLY A 216 40.58 22.60 -2.50
CA GLY A 216 40.52 23.42 -3.71
C GLY A 216 39.15 24.01 -4.02
N LYS A 217 39.07 25.31 -4.29
CA LYS A 217 37.78 26.00 -4.57
C LYS A 217 37.08 25.45 -5.81
N GLU A 218 37.79 25.04 -6.82
CA GLU A 218 37.25 24.49 -8.07
C GLU A 218 36.47 23.17 -7.81
N GLN A 219 36.98 22.32 -6.91
CA GLN A 219 36.28 21.08 -6.55
C GLN A 219 34.96 21.35 -5.82
N TYR A 220 34.95 22.32 -4.89
CA TYR A 220 33.71 22.75 -4.25
C TYR A 220 32.73 23.35 -5.25
N GLN A 221 33.15 24.18 -6.18
CA GLN A 221 32.32 24.76 -7.24
C GLN A 221 31.66 23.66 -8.08
N LYS A 222 32.43 22.63 -8.46
CA LYS A 222 31.92 21.46 -9.19
C LYS A 222 30.80 20.73 -8.37
N MET A 223 31.08 20.41 -7.09
CA MET A 223 30.10 19.73 -6.21
C MET A 223 28.83 20.56 -6.00
N ILE A 224 28.96 21.89 -5.84
CA ILE A 224 27.84 22.82 -5.75
C ILE A 224 26.99 22.76 -7.02
N GLY A 225 27.65 22.91 -8.20
CA GLY A 225 26.95 22.86 -9.50
C GLY A 225 26.25 21.51 -9.76
N ASP A 226 26.87 20.39 -9.36
CA ASP A 226 26.26 19.06 -9.46
C ASP A 226 25.04 18.94 -8.56
N THR A 227 25.13 19.44 -7.30
CA THR A 227 24.02 19.42 -6.35
C THR A 227 22.86 20.32 -6.80
N GLU A 228 23.17 21.53 -7.30
CA GLU A 228 22.15 22.45 -7.86
C GLU A 228 21.43 21.83 -9.07
N ARG A 229 22.15 21.13 -9.95
CA ARG A 229 21.53 20.39 -11.07
C ARG A 229 20.62 19.27 -10.57
N SER A 230 21.03 18.53 -9.54
CA SER A 230 20.22 17.47 -8.95
C SER A 230 18.93 18.02 -8.34
N ILE A 231 18.99 19.17 -7.65
CA ILE A 231 17.80 19.84 -7.12
C ILE A 231 16.86 20.29 -8.26
N LYS A 232 17.43 20.89 -9.30
CA LYS A 232 16.66 21.34 -10.47
C LYS A 232 15.96 20.20 -11.20
N GLN A 233 16.54 19.00 -11.23
CA GLN A 233 15.92 17.82 -11.84
C GLN A 233 14.68 17.31 -11.06
N LEU A 234 14.43 17.79 -9.84
CA LEU A 234 13.23 17.47 -9.06
C LEU A 234 12.08 18.43 -9.32
N GLU A 235 12.34 19.58 -9.97
CA GLU A 235 11.28 20.56 -10.27
C GLU A 235 10.21 19.97 -11.19
N GLY A 236 8.95 20.21 -10.87
CA GLY A 236 7.79 19.72 -11.63
C GLY A 236 7.49 18.22 -11.46
N LYS A 237 8.29 17.47 -10.69
CA LYS A 237 7.98 16.09 -10.33
C LYS A 237 7.01 16.03 -9.14
N ASN A 238 6.24 14.95 -9.10
CA ASN A 238 5.42 14.62 -7.93
C ASN A 238 6.30 14.44 -6.70
N GLU A 239 5.92 15.02 -5.57
CA GLU A 239 6.67 14.88 -4.33
C GLU A 239 5.84 14.17 -3.27
N PHE A 240 6.47 13.28 -2.50
CA PHE A 240 5.80 12.61 -1.40
C PHE A 240 6.60 12.62 -0.11
N SER A 241 5.86 12.46 0.98
CA SER A 241 6.40 12.00 2.27
C SER A 241 5.59 10.80 2.76
N ASN A 242 6.23 9.97 3.60
CA ASN A 242 5.56 8.85 4.24
C ASN A 242 5.98 8.74 5.69
N VAL A 243 5.07 8.24 6.52
CA VAL A 243 5.32 7.92 7.92
C VAL A 243 4.64 6.60 8.24
N ILE A 244 5.36 5.72 8.94
CA ILE A 244 4.79 4.51 9.55
C ILE A 244 4.54 4.85 11.02
N LEU A 245 3.26 4.91 11.40
CA LEU A 245 2.80 5.28 12.72
C LEU A 245 2.52 4.02 13.55
N PRO A 246 3.24 3.77 14.66
CA PRO A 246 2.89 2.70 15.56
C PRO A 246 1.55 2.99 16.26
N LEU A 247 0.63 2.02 16.21
CA LEU A 247 -0.64 2.07 16.94
C LEU A 247 -0.39 1.60 18.39
N ALA A 248 0.19 2.48 19.20
CA ALA A 248 0.58 2.23 20.57
C ALA A 248 -0.46 2.74 21.56
N ASN A 249 -0.35 2.34 22.84
CA ASN A 249 -1.30 2.66 23.91
C ASN A 249 -1.52 4.17 24.15
N GLN A 250 -0.65 5.04 23.63
CA GLN A 250 -0.82 6.51 23.71
C GLN A 250 -1.89 7.04 22.73
N ILE A 251 -2.25 6.25 21.70
CA ILE A 251 -3.32 6.62 20.76
C ILE A 251 -4.64 6.32 21.44
N LYS A 252 -5.49 7.35 21.54
CA LYS A 252 -6.82 7.20 22.13
C LYS A 252 -7.66 6.28 21.26
N GLU A 253 -8.22 5.25 21.89
CA GLU A 253 -9.15 4.32 21.24
C GLU A 253 -10.49 5.01 20.93
N ASP A 254 -11.11 4.59 19.82
CA ASP A 254 -12.47 5.01 19.52
C ASP A 254 -13.45 4.32 20.47
N PRO A 255 -14.26 5.07 21.23
CA PRO A 255 -15.13 4.50 22.27
C PRO A 255 -16.21 3.57 21.71
N GLN A 256 -16.65 3.77 20.46
CA GLN A 256 -17.68 2.93 19.85
C GLN A 256 -17.08 1.59 19.42
N ILE A 257 -15.89 1.58 18.82
CA ILE A 257 -15.16 0.36 18.43
C ILE A 257 -14.79 -0.42 19.70
N THR A 258 -14.28 0.25 20.73
CA THR A 258 -13.96 -0.38 22.02
C THR A 258 -15.17 -1.09 22.60
N LYS A 259 -16.33 -0.42 22.65
CA LYS A 259 -17.58 -1.04 23.11
C LYS A 259 -17.96 -2.27 22.28
N TRP A 260 -17.89 -2.21 20.96
CA TRP A 260 -18.21 -3.35 20.10
C TRP A 260 -17.28 -4.54 20.33
N ILE A 261 -15.99 -4.28 20.59
CA ILE A 261 -15.01 -5.33 20.94
C ILE A 261 -15.34 -5.96 22.29
N GLU A 262 -15.73 -5.17 23.30
CA GLU A 262 -16.12 -5.68 24.62
C GLU A 262 -17.41 -6.52 24.56
N ASP A 263 -18.42 -6.03 23.84
CA ASP A 263 -19.68 -6.75 23.60
C ASP A 263 -19.40 -8.10 22.90
N HIS A 264 -18.51 -8.09 21.91
CA HIS A 264 -18.09 -9.30 21.21
C HIS A 264 -17.35 -10.29 22.12
N LYS A 265 -16.39 -9.82 22.95
CA LYS A 265 -15.68 -10.66 23.92
C LYS A 265 -16.63 -11.27 24.95
N THR A 266 -17.62 -10.52 25.38
CA THR A 266 -18.66 -10.99 26.31
C THR A 266 -19.56 -12.07 25.68
N ALA A 267 -19.95 -11.87 24.41
CA ALA A 267 -20.78 -12.84 23.69
C ALA A 267 -20.01 -14.12 23.27
N PHE A 268 -18.69 -14.00 23.09
CA PHE A 268 -17.83 -15.08 22.61
C PHE A 268 -16.52 -15.13 23.45
N PRO A 269 -16.59 -15.53 24.73
CA PRO A 269 -15.42 -15.59 25.59
C PRO A 269 -14.38 -16.56 25.02
N GLU A 270 -13.10 -16.15 25.04
CA GLU A 270 -12.00 -17.05 24.68
C GLU A 270 -11.89 -18.18 25.71
N PRO A 271 -11.62 -19.42 25.26
CA PRO A 271 -11.36 -20.51 26.21
C PRO A 271 -10.17 -20.15 27.08
N GLU A 272 -10.26 -20.41 28.39
CA GLU A 272 -9.15 -20.24 29.32
C GLU A 272 -7.90 -20.93 28.77
N LYS A 273 -6.81 -20.17 28.64
CA LYS A 273 -5.52 -20.73 28.23
C LYS A 273 -5.12 -21.76 29.30
N SER A 274 -5.02 -23.03 28.91
CA SER A 274 -4.49 -24.06 29.79
C SER A 274 -3.14 -23.58 30.36
N PRO A 275 -2.90 -23.72 31.67
CA PRO A 275 -1.63 -23.33 32.25
C PRO A 275 -0.49 -24.07 31.53
N PRO A 276 0.67 -23.43 31.31
CA PRO A 276 1.80 -24.09 30.67
C PRO A 276 2.16 -25.36 31.45
N PRO A 277 2.55 -26.44 30.77
CA PRO A 277 2.96 -27.67 31.45
C PRO A 277 4.08 -27.36 32.44
N LYS A 278 3.88 -27.73 33.68
CA LYS A 278 4.93 -27.61 34.68
C LYS A 278 6.17 -28.41 34.20
N ARG A 279 7.27 -27.70 34.03
CA ARG A 279 8.57 -28.31 33.75
C ARG A 279 9.08 -29.05 34.97
#